data_93ffc2933afbc34e254f67af64e71555
#
_entry.id   93ffc2933afbc34e254f67af64e71555
#
_cell.length_a   1.000
_cell.length_b   1.000
_cell.length_c   1.000
_cell.angle_alpha   90.00
_cell.angle_beta   90.00
_cell.angle_gamma   90.00
#
_symmetry.space_group_name_H-M   'P 1'
#
loop_
_entity.id
_entity.type
_entity.pdbx_description
1 polymer ?
#
loop_
_entity_poly.entity_id
_entity_poly.type
_entity_poly.pdbx_seq_one_letter_code
_entity_poly.pdbx_strand_id
1 'polypeptide(L)'
;MSIRCRDAVLYIVSITSGMRNDEAIGIEVGAWRKELKNGVLFCWVTTIEHKTGKGWVEYLVPELTLEALNLLARYSAPIRKELEQEIRLLANNRDFSNSTEHILRLEKARKDSKKLFLGRSSQGGKIKEGYHVEALSGAGSNAAFCRIAKAAGSDWSLRTHQCRRTYARCFVESRMGRTSLIFLKWQFKHSSMSMTQLYASNPQQDQALFDEILQQMTEYKIDLIESWLDEQPLAGGAGEKIVEMRAIPIKDRVALLAQTAPHANIRATGHGWCIATERGCGGAGLYEATRCPACQNSVIDEFFAGTWQDIYSQQQELITIEDAGPAVRQRAERDLQVALDVITSLGLSPINDDTDEAKNDD
;
A
#
# COMPACT_ATOMS: atom_id res chain seq x y z
N MET A 1 26.63 14.20 -8.67
CA MET A 1 25.55 13.36 -8.13
C MET A 1 25.81 11.92 -8.56
N SER A 2 25.78 10.98 -7.63
CA SER A 2 25.88 9.57 -8.02
C SER A 2 24.57 9.17 -8.74
N ILE A 3 24.69 8.76 -10.01
CA ILE A 3 23.58 8.19 -10.79
C ILE A 3 22.91 7.04 -10.01
N ARG A 4 23.69 6.26 -9.27
CA ARG A 4 23.19 5.16 -8.43
C ARG A 4 22.23 5.62 -7.33
N CYS A 5 22.49 6.75 -6.67
CA CYS A 5 21.60 7.28 -5.62
C CYS A 5 20.26 7.71 -6.21
N ARG A 6 20.26 8.44 -7.32
CA ARG A 6 19.03 8.86 -8.02
C ARG A 6 18.20 7.65 -8.46
N ASP A 7 18.86 6.68 -9.07
CA ASP A 7 18.20 5.49 -9.60
C ASP A 7 17.58 4.65 -8.45
N ALA A 8 18.32 4.49 -7.33
CA ALA A 8 17.80 3.79 -6.15
C ALA A 8 16.57 4.48 -5.54
N VAL A 9 16.60 5.82 -5.43
CA VAL A 9 15.44 6.57 -4.93
C VAL A 9 14.25 6.45 -5.88
N LEU A 10 14.47 6.48 -7.21
CA LEU A 10 13.40 6.26 -8.18
C LEU A 10 12.76 4.87 -8.01
N TYR A 11 13.58 3.85 -7.78
CA TYR A 11 13.08 2.50 -7.52
C TYR A 11 12.24 2.45 -6.24
N ILE A 12 12.75 3.01 -5.13
CA ILE A 12 12.03 3.07 -3.85
C ILE A 12 10.67 3.75 -4.05
N VAL A 13 10.65 4.94 -4.66
CA VAL A 13 9.39 5.66 -4.93
C VAL A 13 8.43 4.81 -5.75
N SER A 14 8.91 4.18 -6.82
CA SER A 14 8.06 3.41 -7.73
C SER A 14 7.46 2.17 -7.07
N ILE A 15 8.26 1.44 -6.26
CA ILE A 15 7.81 0.19 -5.61
C ILE A 15 6.92 0.45 -4.40
N THR A 16 7.08 1.58 -3.72
CA THR A 16 6.33 1.90 -2.50
C THR A 16 5.08 2.75 -2.73
N SER A 17 4.93 3.35 -3.91
CA SER A 17 3.77 4.19 -4.24
C SER A 17 2.85 3.60 -5.30
N GLY A 18 3.38 2.74 -6.15
CA GLY A 18 2.69 2.25 -7.34
C GLY A 18 2.41 3.35 -8.37
N MET A 19 3.08 4.50 -8.31
CA MET A 19 2.96 5.59 -9.29
C MET A 19 3.27 5.13 -10.72
N ARG A 20 2.66 5.79 -11.71
CA ARG A 20 3.13 5.67 -13.10
C ARG A 20 4.50 6.32 -13.25
N ASN A 21 5.24 5.89 -14.26
CA ASN A 21 6.60 6.38 -14.48
C ASN A 21 6.70 7.90 -14.61
N ASP A 22 5.82 8.50 -15.40
CA ASP A 22 5.75 9.95 -15.61
C ASP A 22 5.39 10.72 -14.33
N GLU A 23 4.53 10.14 -13.48
CA GLU A 23 4.19 10.68 -12.17
C GLU A 23 5.41 10.64 -11.22
N ALA A 24 6.12 9.50 -11.18
CA ALA A 24 7.30 9.33 -10.32
C ALA A 24 8.45 10.28 -10.71
N ILE A 25 8.82 10.33 -12.00
CA ILE A 25 9.87 11.25 -12.47
C ILE A 25 9.42 12.72 -12.48
N GLY A 26 8.11 12.94 -12.43
CA GLY A 26 7.47 14.25 -12.38
C GLY A 26 7.50 14.92 -11.00
N ILE A 27 7.87 14.21 -9.93
CA ILE A 27 7.90 14.76 -8.57
C ILE A 27 8.78 16.01 -8.50
N GLU A 28 8.23 17.06 -7.95
CA GLU A 28 8.95 18.33 -7.72
C GLU A 28 9.61 18.34 -6.35
N VAL A 29 10.62 19.19 -6.18
CA VAL A 29 11.33 19.32 -4.90
C VAL A 29 10.41 19.89 -3.85
N GLY A 30 10.33 19.22 -2.69
CA GLY A 30 9.46 19.64 -1.58
C GLY A 30 7.99 19.24 -1.76
N ALA A 31 7.64 18.51 -2.83
CA ALA A 31 6.28 18.06 -3.08
C ALA A 31 5.91 16.82 -2.23
N TRP A 32 6.31 16.81 -0.96
CA TRP A 32 5.96 15.76 0.01
C TRP A 32 5.80 16.33 1.41
N ARG A 33 4.96 15.70 2.21
CA ARG A 33 4.68 16.14 3.58
C ARG A 33 4.37 14.97 4.51
N LYS A 34 4.53 15.22 5.79
CA LYS A 34 4.03 14.37 6.89
C LYS A 34 2.82 15.02 7.52
N GLU A 35 1.84 14.23 7.89
CA GLU A 35 0.63 14.66 8.55
C GLU A 35 0.32 13.69 9.69
N LEU A 36 0.25 14.19 10.92
CA LEU A 36 -0.19 13.42 12.07
C LEU A 36 -1.69 13.59 12.24
N LYS A 37 -2.45 12.50 12.19
CA LYS A 37 -3.90 12.53 12.35
C LYS A 37 -4.34 11.38 13.25
N ASN A 38 -4.97 11.71 14.36
CA ASN A 38 -5.42 10.76 15.37
C ASN A 38 -4.30 9.80 15.84
N GLY A 39 -3.08 10.34 16.09
CA GLY A 39 -1.92 9.54 16.50
C GLY A 39 -1.24 8.74 15.38
N VAL A 40 -1.81 8.69 14.17
CA VAL A 40 -1.26 7.97 13.04
C VAL A 40 -0.52 8.93 12.11
N LEU A 41 0.71 8.57 11.73
CA LEU A 41 1.54 9.33 10.80
C LEU A 41 1.20 8.96 9.35
N PHE A 42 0.76 9.95 8.59
CA PHE A 42 0.53 9.83 7.16
C PHE A 42 1.63 10.56 6.38
N CYS A 43 2.17 9.90 5.38
CA CYS A 43 3.21 10.45 4.52
C CYS A 43 2.68 10.58 3.09
N TRP A 44 2.74 11.78 2.54
CA TRP A 44 2.16 12.12 1.25
C TRP A 44 3.21 12.60 0.26
N VAL A 45 3.06 12.18 -1.00
CA VAL A 45 3.82 12.71 -2.14
C VAL A 45 2.84 13.27 -3.16
N THR A 46 3.04 14.51 -3.55
CA THR A 46 2.22 15.21 -4.55
C THR A 46 2.94 15.20 -5.90
N THR A 47 2.22 14.91 -6.97
CA THR A 47 2.73 14.94 -8.34
C THR A 47 1.62 15.28 -9.33
N ILE A 48 1.96 15.42 -10.61
CA ILE A 48 0.98 15.75 -11.67
C ILE A 48 0.62 14.48 -12.43
N GLU A 49 -0.66 14.18 -12.48
CA GLU A 49 -1.23 13.12 -13.32
C GLU A 49 -1.59 13.69 -14.70
N HIS A 50 -0.95 13.16 -15.75
CA HIS A 50 -1.14 13.66 -17.12
C HIS A 50 -2.10 12.82 -17.96
N LYS A 51 -2.24 11.52 -17.66
CA LYS A 51 -2.95 10.58 -18.54
C LYS A 51 -4.46 10.77 -18.52
N THR A 52 -5.05 11.12 -17.39
CA THR A 52 -6.51 11.34 -17.25
C THR A 52 -6.87 12.81 -17.01
N GLY A 53 -5.88 13.71 -17.04
CA GLY A 53 -6.10 15.15 -16.91
C GLY A 53 -6.52 15.61 -15.51
N LYS A 54 -6.28 14.82 -14.47
CA LYS A 54 -6.64 15.16 -13.07
C LYS A 54 -5.78 16.27 -12.47
N GLY A 55 -4.65 16.59 -13.09
CA GLY A 55 -3.73 17.58 -12.56
C GLY A 55 -2.97 17.08 -11.33
N TRP A 56 -2.93 17.90 -10.26
CA TRP A 56 -2.23 17.56 -9.03
C TRP A 56 -2.95 16.45 -8.27
N VAL A 57 -2.20 15.39 -7.94
CA VAL A 57 -2.67 14.22 -7.20
C VAL A 57 -1.70 13.86 -6.08
N GLU A 58 -2.22 13.24 -5.02
CA GLU A 58 -1.44 12.82 -3.86
C GLU A 58 -1.41 11.31 -3.74
N TYR A 59 -0.26 10.79 -3.35
CA TYR A 59 -0.01 9.38 -3.10
C TYR A 59 0.38 9.17 -1.65
N LEU A 60 -0.26 8.21 -0.99
CA LEU A 60 0.16 7.74 0.32
C LEU A 60 1.37 6.82 0.16
N VAL A 61 2.41 7.06 0.94
CA VAL A 61 3.67 6.32 0.86
C VAL A 61 4.23 6.05 2.26
N PRO A 62 5.07 5.02 2.44
CA PRO A 62 5.79 4.82 3.69
C PRO A 62 6.75 5.98 4.00
N GLU A 63 7.07 6.17 5.27
CA GLU A 63 8.03 7.20 5.73
C GLU A 63 9.39 7.08 5.06
N LEU A 64 9.89 5.84 4.86
CA LEU A 64 11.12 5.56 4.12
C LEU A 64 11.17 6.24 2.75
N THR A 65 10.03 6.37 2.07
CA THR A 65 9.96 7.05 0.78
C THR A 65 10.27 8.55 0.91
N LEU A 66 9.75 9.20 1.97
CA LEU A 66 10.04 10.60 2.23
C LEU A 66 11.51 10.82 2.61
N GLU A 67 12.10 9.90 3.36
CA GLU A 67 13.52 9.93 3.69
C GLU A 67 14.38 9.82 2.43
N ALA A 68 14.05 8.91 1.53
CA ALA A 68 14.72 8.75 0.24
C ALA A 68 14.59 10.02 -0.63
N LEU A 69 13.40 10.64 -0.70
CA LEU A 69 13.16 11.88 -1.41
C LEU A 69 13.99 13.04 -0.81
N ASN A 70 14.03 13.17 0.52
CA ASN A 70 14.84 14.18 1.22
C ASN A 70 16.34 13.98 0.96
N LEU A 71 16.80 12.72 0.95
CA LEU A 71 18.18 12.39 0.61
C LEU A 71 18.49 12.85 -0.83
N LEU A 72 17.64 12.51 -1.80
CA LEU A 72 17.84 12.90 -3.19
C LEU A 72 17.78 14.42 -3.38
N ALA A 73 16.88 15.11 -2.66
CA ALA A 73 16.79 16.58 -2.72
C ALA A 73 18.13 17.25 -2.33
N ARG A 74 18.77 16.75 -1.26
CA ARG A 74 20.11 17.19 -0.86
C ARG A 74 21.19 16.85 -1.88
N TYR A 75 21.18 15.64 -2.41
CA TYR A 75 22.15 15.18 -3.42
C TYR A 75 21.98 15.88 -4.76
N SER A 76 20.78 16.26 -5.15
CA SER A 76 20.50 16.95 -6.42
C SER A 76 20.70 18.45 -6.35
N ALA A 77 20.87 19.04 -5.16
CA ALA A 77 21.01 20.49 -4.98
C ALA A 77 22.17 21.11 -5.80
N PRO A 78 23.38 20.54 -5.89
CA PRO A 78 24.45 21.09 -6.72
C PRO A 78 24.09 21.11 -8.21
N ILE A 79 23.50 20.02 -8.74
CA ILE A 79 23.05 19.95 -10.14
C ILE A 79 21.94 20.97 -10.43
N ARG A 80 21.04 21.17 -9.47
CA ARG A 80 19.99 22.18 -9.61
C ARG A 80 20.57 23.59 -9.66
N LYS A 81 21.59 23.89 -8.86
CA LYS A 81 22.31 25.17 -8.94
C LYS A 81 22.96 25.39 -10.30
N GLU A 82 23.55 24.35 -10.91
CA GLU A 82 24.09 24.42 -12.28
C GLU A 82 22.96 24.80 -13.27
N LEU A 83 21.80 24.17 -13.18
CA LEU A 83 20.64 24.46 -14.03
C LEU A 83 20.09 25.88 -13.80
N GLU A 84 20.05 26.34 -12.56
CA GLU A 84 19.65 27.72 -12.24
C GLU A 84 20.64 28.77 -12.81
N GLN A 85 21.94 28.46 -12.81
CA GLN A 85 22.96 29.29 -13.46
C GLN A 85 22.76 29.33 -14.98
N GLU A 86 22.51 28.18 -15.60
CA GLU A 86 22.17 28.08 -17.01
C GLU A 86 20.93 28.93 -17.36
N ILE A 87 19.86 28.85 -16.56
CA ILE A 87 18.64 29.66 -16.74
C ILE A 87 18.97 31.16 -16.71
N ARG A 88 19.81 31.59 -15.75
CA ARG A 88 20.22 33.01 -15.65
C ARG A 88 21.02 33.45 -16.87
N LEU A 89 21.95 32.63 -17.34
CA LEU A 89 22.74 32.91 -18.54
C LEU A 89 21.84 32.99 -19.78
N LEU A 90 20.95 32.03 -19.95
CA LEU A 90 20.01 32.02 -21.08
C LEU A 90 19.05 33.20 -21.03
N ALA A 91 18.57 33.62 -19.87
CA ALA A 91 17.65 34.75 -19.71
C ALA A 91 18.32 36.12 -19.96
N ASN A 92 19.64 36.23 -19.71
CA ASN A 92 20.37 37.48 -19.84
C ASN A 92 21.05 37.67 -21.22
N ASN A 93 21.08 36.61 -22.04
CA ASN A 93 21.74 36.65 -23.33
C ASN A 93 20.83 37.28 -24.40
N ARG A 94 20.99 38.57 -24.68
CA ARG A 94 20.18 39.34 -25.64
C ARG A 94 20.45 38.99 -27.10
N ASP A 95 21.66 38.47 -27.42
CA ASP A 95 22.06 38.20 -28.80
C ASP A 95 21.36 36.96 -29.40
N PHE A 96 20.87 36.06 -28.55
CA PHE A 96 20.18 34.83 -28.98
C PHE A 96 18.66 34.83 -28.60
N SER A 97 18.13 35.94 -28.12
CA SER A 97 16.73 36.01 -27.64
C SER A 97 15.68 35.68 -28.70
N ASN A 98 16.04 35.76 -30.01
CA ASN A 98 15.14 35.47 -31.12
C ASN A 98 15.33 34.03 -31.70
N SER A 99 16.25 33.23 -31.21
CA SER A 99 16.39 31.86 -31.64
C SER A 99 15.34 30.96 -30.99
N THR A 100 14.56 30.26 -31.78
CA THR A 100 13.56 29.31 -31.31
C THR A 100 14.16 28.23 -30.38
N GLU A 101 15.37 27.76 -30.72
CA GLU A 101 16.08 26.76 -29.90
C GLU A 101 16.43 27.31 -28.51
N HIS A 102 16.85 28.57 -28.43
CA HIS A 102 17.16 29.23 -27.17
C HIS A 102 15.92 29.37 -26.26
N ILE A 103 14.81 29.82 -26.84
CA ILE A 103 13.54 29.96 -26.12
C ILE A 103 13.08 28.60 -25.61
N LEU A 104 13.07 27.58 -26.46
CA LEU A 104 12.67 26.22 -26.07
C LEU A 104 13.59 25.64 -24.97
N ARG A 105 14.91 25.89 -25.05
CA ARG A 105 15.84 25.45 -24.01
C ARG A 105 15.58 26.16 -22.69
N LEU A 106 15.34 27.46 -22.70
CA LEU A 106 15.04 28.25 -21.51
C LEU A 106 13.75 27.77 -20.83
N GLU A 107 12.70 27.56 -21.60
CA GLU A 107 11.43 27.03 -21.09
C GLU A 107 11.58 25.63 -20.49
N LYS A 108 12.30 24.75 -21.19
CA LYS A 108 12.60 23.39 -20.70
C LYS A 108 13.42 23.46 -19.42
N ALA A 109 14.46 24.27 -19.36
CA ALA A 109 15.31 24.43 -18.20
C ALA A 109 14.53 24.92 -16.98
N ARG A 110 13.64 25.90 -17.17
CA ARG A 110 12.74 26.41 -16.12
C ARG A 110 11.78 25.33 -15.60
N LYS A 111 11.23 24.51 -16.49
CA LYS A 111 10.37 23.38 -16.13
C LYS A 111 11.15 22.32 -15.37
N ASP A 112 12.34 21.97 -15.85
CA ASP A 112 13.19 20.93 -15.27
C ASP A 112 13.76 21.34 -13.91
N SER A 113 14.02 22.61 -13.66
CA SER A 113 14.59 23.12 -12.40
C SER A 113 13.72 22.81 -11.18
N LYS A 114 12.41 22.64 -11.36
CA LYS A 114 11.47 22.25 -10.30
C LYS A 114 11.53 20.75 -9.99
N LYS A 115 12.00 19.92 -10.93
CA LYS A 115 11.98 18.46 -10.80
C LYS A 115 13.05 17.96 -9.85
N LEU A 116 12.72 16.85 -9.15
CA LEU A 116 13.63 16.19 -8.22
C LEU A 116 14.64 15.29 -8.95
N PHE A 117 14.19 14.53 -9.95
CA PHE A 117 14.98 13.54 -10.67
C PHE A 117 15.73 14.19 -11.84
N LEU A 118 16.84 14.83 -11.53
CA LEU A 118 17.71 15.48 -12.50
C LEU A 118 18.88 14.57 -12.92
N GLY A 119 19.42 14.81 -14.10
CA GLY A 119 20.60 14.14 -14.62
C GLY A 119 21.34 14.98 -15.65
N ARG A 120 22.59 14.62 -15.93
CA ARG A 120 23.33 15.19 -17.03
C ARG A 120 23.09 14.35 -18.28
N SER A 121 22.57 14.97 -19.32
CA SER A 121 22.34 14.36 -20.63
C SER A 121 23.41 14.79 -21.59
N SER A 122 24.02 13.83 -22.30
CA SER A 122 24.82 14.11 -23.48
C SER A 122 23.88 14.05 -24.68
N GLN A 123 23.25 15.16 -25.07
CA GLN A 123 22.50 15.16 -26.33
C GLN A 123 23.45 15.01 -27.51
N GLY A 124 23.28 13.91 -28.21
CA GLY A 124 23.97 13.68 -29.49
C GLY A 124 23.59 14.74 -30.50
N GLY A 125 24.56 15.50 -30.94
CA GLY A 125 24.61 16.14 -32.22
C GLY A 125 24.01 17.52 -32.32
N LYS A 126 24.71 18.52 -31.95
CA LYS A 126 24.85 19.87 -32.51
C LYS A 126 25.36 20.93 -31.54
N ILE A 127 25.31 20.68 -30.21
CA ILE A 127 25.96 21.57 -29.24
C ILE A 127 27.24 20.86 -28.80
N LYS A 128 28.35 21.29 -29.33
CA LYS A 128 29.67 20.64 -29.17
C LYS A 128 30.31 20.83 -27.80
N GLU A 129 29.67 21.50 -26.85
CA GLU A 129 30.28 21.84 -25.58
C GLU A 129 29.29 21.66 -24.43
N GLY A 130 29.43 20.56 -23.68
CA GLY A 130 28.89 20.41 -22.35
C GLY A 130 27.72 19.43 -22.17
N TYR A 131 27.67 18.84 -20.99
CA TYR A 131 26.53 18.08 -20.52
C TYR A 131 25.47 19.09 -20.07
N HIS A 132 24.26 18.99 -20.61
CA HIS A 132 23.12 19.73 -20.10
C HIS A 132 22.46 19.02 -18.93
N VAL A 133 22.03 19.76 -17.94
CA VAL A 133 21.18 19.23 -16.87
C VAL A 133 19.73 19.20 -17.36
N GLU A 134 19.10 18.04 -17.23
CA GLU A 134 17.72 17.82 -17.62
C GLU A 134 17.00 16.92 -16.61
N ALA A 135 15.65 17.02 -16.59
CA ALA A 135 14.83 16.04 -15.89
C ALA A 135 14.96 14.65 -16.54
N LEU A 136 14.87 13.63 -15.71
CA LEU A 136 14.93 12.24 -16.17
C LEU A 136 13.75 11.96 -17.12
N SER A 137 14.05 11.42 -18.29
CA SER A 137 13.03 11.00 -19.27
C SER A 137 12.52 9.59 -18.99
N GLY A 138 11.40 9.21 -19.62
CA GLY A 138 10.88 7.85 -19.54
C GLY A 138 11.86 6.77 -20.01
N ALA A 139 12.63 7.04 -21.05
CA ALA A 139 13.72 6.15 -21.50
C ALA A 139 14.85 6.10 -20.46
N GLY A 140 15.21 7.25 -19.89
CA GLY A 140 16.21 7.34 -18.83
C GLY A 140 15.83 6.59 -17.57
N SER A 141 14.55 6.59 -17.19
CA SER A 141 14.06 5.82 -16.04
C SER A 141 14.13 4.31 -16.29
N ASN A 142 13.75 3.82 -17.47
CA ASN A 142 13.91 2.40 -17.80
C ASN A 142 15.38 1.96 -17.76
N ALA A 143 16.29 2.81 -18.26
CA ALA A 143 17.73 2.56 -18.14
C ALA A 143 18.21 2.55 -16.69
N ALA A 144 17.62 3.39 -15.82
CA ALA A 144 17.90 3.39 -14.38
C ALA A 144 17.50 2.05 -13.74
N PHE A 145 16.34 1.52 -14.06
CA PHE A 145 15.87 0.23 -13.54
C PHE A 145 16.74 -0.95 -14.00
N CYS A 146 17.19 -0.95 -15.27
CA CYS A 146 18.15 -1.94 -15.74
C CYS A 146 19.50 -1.87 -14.99
N ARG A 147 19.98 -0.66 -14.66
CA ARG A 147 21.21 -0.48 -13.87
C ARG A 147 21.05 -1.00 -12.43
N ILE A 148 19.89 -0.82 -11.82
CA ILE A 148 19.60 -1.33 -10.48
C ILE A 148 19.58 -2.85 -10.48
N ALA A 149 18.85 -3.49 -11.41
CA ALA A 149 18.80 -4.93 -11.54
C ALA A 149 20.23 -5.52 -11.70
N LYS A 150 21.02 -4.95 -12.61
CA LYS A 150 22.42 -5.37 -12.82
C LYS A 150 23.29 -5.15 -11.58
N ALA A 151 23.10 -4.05 -10.85
CA ALA A 151 23.85 -3.78 -9.62
C ALA A 151 23.47 -4.75 -8.47
N ALA A 152 22.25 -5.29 -8.50
CA ALA A 152 21.77 -6.34 -7.61
C ALA A 152 22.17 -7.77 -8.06
N GLY A 153 22.95 -7.90 -9.14
CA GLY A 153 23.36 -9.22 -9.67
C GLY A 153 22.24 -9.96 -10.39
N SER A 154 21.19 -9.26 -10.84
CA SER A 154 20.05 -9.85 -11.53
C SER A 154 20.12 -9.60 -13.04
N ASP A 155 19.87 -10.63 -13.83
CA ASP A 155 19.71 -10.53 -15.29
C ASP A 155 18.32 -10.12 -15.73
N TRP A 156 17.42 -9.87 -14.78
CA TRP A 156 16.05 -9.46 -15.04
C TRP A 156 16.01 -8.08 -15.72
N SER A 157 15.26 -7.99 -16.82
CA SER A 157 14.98 -6.71 -17.49
C SER A 157 13.91 -5.94 -16.70
N LEU A 158 14.32 -5.35 -15.58
CA LEU A 158 13.42 -4.59 -14.71
C LEU A 158 12.92 -3.32 -15.43
N ARG A 159 11.60 -3.09 -15.37
CA ARG A 159 10.90 -1.96 -15.98
C ARG A 159 10.04 -1.24 -14.96
N THR A 160 9.81 0.04 -15.16
CA THR A 160 9.02 0.87 -14.24
C THR A 160 7.61 0.35 -13.99
N HIS A 161 6.96 -0.21 -15.02
CA HIS A 161 5.61 -0.73 -14.90
C HIS A 161 5.49 -1.98 -13.99
N GLN A 162 6.56 -2.75 -13.86
CA GLN A 162 6.61 -3.91 -12.98
C GLN A 162 6.51 -3.51 -11.51
N CYS A 163 7.10 -2.38 -11.10
CA CYS A 163 6.96 -1.87 -9.73
C CYS A 163 5.49 -1.60 -9.36
N ARG A 164 4.71 -1.04 -10.29
CA ARG A 164 3.28 -0.80 -10.06
C ARG A 164 2.51 -2.11 -9.94
N ARG A 165 2.86 -3.14 -10.73
CA ARG A 165 2.28 -4.48 -10.61
C ARG A 165 2.62 -5.12 -9.26
N THR A 166 3.89 -5.07 -8.86
CA THR A 166 4.34 -5.60 -7.56
C THR A 166 3.63 -4.88 -6.41
N TYR A 167 3.49 -3.56 -6.47
CA TYR A 167 2.73 -2.80 -5.48
C TYR A 167 1.28 -3.28 -5.39
N ALA A 168 0.60 -3.45 -6.54
CA ALA A 168 -0.77 -3.96 -6.58
C ALA A 168 -0.87 -5.37 -5.97
N ARG A 169 0.08 -6.24 -6.32
CA ARG A 169 0.17 -7.61 -5.80
C ARG A 169 0.33 -7.62 -4.28
N CYS A 170 1.30 -6.88 -3.74
CA CYS A 170 1.51 -6.78 -2.29
C CYS A 170 0.25 -6.29 -1.54
N PHE A 171 -0.52 -5.38 -2.15
CA PHE A 171 -1.77 -4.92 -1.56
C PHE A 171 -2.89 -5.96 -1.59
N VAL A 172 -2.98 -6.74 -2.65
CA VAL A 172 -3.98 -7.83 -2.75
C VAL A 172 -3.62 -8.98 -1.82
N GLU A 173 -2.33 -9.30 -1.72
CA GLU A 173 -1.79 -10.28 -0.77
C GLU A 173 -1.87 -9.79 0.69
N SER A 174 -1.88 -8.47 0.92
CA SER A 174 -2.17 -7.94 2.24
C SER A 174 -3.62 -8.30 2.59
N ARG A 175 -3.83 -8.90 3.75
CA ARG A 175 -5.11 -9.49 4.22
C ARG A 175 -6.27 -8.48 4.37
N MET A 176 -6.29 -7.41 3.59
CA MET A 176 -7.29 -6.34 3.63
C MET A 176 -8.58 -6.64 2.84
N GLY A 177 -8.65 -7.78 2.16
CA GLY A 177 -9.85 -8.21 1.44
C GLY A 177 -10.31 -7.21 0.36
N ARG A 178 -11.64 -6.98 0.24
CA ARG A 178 -12.22 -6.02 -0.72
C ARG A 178 -11.73 -4.59 -0.54
N THR A 179 -11.32 -4.22 0.66
CA THR A 179 -10.79 -2.89 0.96
C THR A 179 -9.50 -2.62 0.20
N SER A 180 -8.70 -3.66 -0.08
CA SER A 180 -7.47 -3.52 -0.88
C SER A 180 -7.74 -3.03 -2.31
N LEU A 181 -8.80 -3.50 -2.97
CA LEU A 181 -9.17 -3.04 -4.32
C LEU A 181 -9.68 -1.59 -4.32
N ILE A 182 -10.43 -1.19 -3.29
CA ILE A 182 -10.88 0.20 -3.13
C ILE A 182 -9.68 1.11 -2.89
N PHE A 183 -8.75 0.69 -2.02
CA PHE A 183 -7.51 1.42 -1.77
C PHE A 183 -6.67 1.54 -3.05
N LEU A 184 -6.45 0.45 -3.77
CA LEU A 184 -5.70 0.45 -5.03
C LEU A 184 -6.35 1.35 -6.07
N LYS A 185 -7.69 1.34 -6.19
CA LYS A 185 -8.41 2.27 -7.07
C LYS A 185 -8.12 3.71 -6.72
N TRP A 186 -8.16 4.04 -5.43
CA TRP A 186 -7.86 5.38 -4.93
C TRP A 186 -6.38 5.73 -5.12
N GLN A 187 -5.47 4.85 -4.73
CA GLN A 187 -4.02 5.03 -4.86
C GLN A 187 -3.60 5.18 -6.33
N PHE A 188 -4.16 4.38 -7.22
CA PHE A 188 -3.84 4.43 -8.65
C PHE A 188 -4.57 5.52 -9.42
N LYS A 189 -5.42 6.31 -8.74
CA LYS A 189 -6.18 7.41 -9.32
C LYS A 189 -7.12 6.98 -10.45
N HIS A 190 -7.63 5.75 -10.40
CA HIS A 190 -8.59 5.27 -11.38
C HIS A 190 -9.96 5.94 -11.19
N SER A 191 -10.55 6.44 -12.26
CA SER A 191 -11.83 7.19 -12.24
C SER A 191 -13.04 6.30 -11.95
N SER A 192 -13.01 5.01 -12.29
CA SER A 192 -14.11 4.09 -12.06
C SER A 192 -13.64 2.72 -11.56
N MET A 193 -14.56 1.97 -10.89
CA MET A 193 -14.29 0.55 -10.57
C MET A 193 -14.15 -0.28 -11.84
N SER A 194 -14.87 0.09 -12.91
CA SER A 194 -14.71 -0.50 -14.23
C SER A 194 -13.32 -0.26 -14.82
N MET A 195 -12.60 0.81 -14.46
CA MET A 195 -11.19 0.96 -14.84
C MET A 195 -10.25 0.07 -14.01
N THR A 196 -10.59 -0.24 -12.79
CA THR A 196 -9.88 -1.28 -12.02
C THR A 196 -10.25 -2.67 -12.59
N GLN A 197 -11.47 -2.83 -13.07
CA GLN A 197 -11.94 -3.98 -13.86
C GLN A 197 -11.46 -3.94 -15.31
N LEU A 198 -11.20 -2.77 -15.92
CA LEU A 198 -10.60 -2.57 -17.25
C LEU A 198 -9.07 -2.74 -17.25
N TYR A 199 -8.40 -2.58 -16.11
CA TYR A 199 -7.09 -3.19 -15.92
C TYR A 199 -7.20 -4.72 -16.03
N ALA A 200 -8.36 -5.25 -15.74
CA ALA A 200 -8.74 -6.64 -15.95
C ALA A 200 -9.25 -6.95 -17.38
N SER A 201 -9.50 -5.96 -18.23
CA SER A 201 -10.10 -6.16 -19.54
C SER A 201 -9.29 -5.64 -20.72
N ASN A 202 -8.06 -5.19 -20.51
CA ASN A 202 -7.16 -4.93 -21.64
C ASN A 202 -6.52 -6.25 -22.10
N PRO A 203 -6.88 -6.80 -23.29
CA PRO A 203 -6.83 -8.24 -23.53
C PRO A 203 -5.46 -8.88 -23.64
N GLN A 204 -4.36 -8.14 -23.56
CA GLN A 204 -3.03 -8.73 -23.81
C GLN A 204 -2.00 -8.53 -22.70
N GLN A 205 -2.17 -7.63 -21.75
CA GLN A 205 -1.22 -7.43 -20.63
C GLN A 205 -1.88 -7.46 -19.26
N ASP A 206 -3.19 -7.16 -19.19
CA ASP A 206 -3.90 -7.00 -17.93
C ASP A 206 -4.65 -8.26 -17.54
N GLN A 207 -5.01 -9.14 -18.51
CA GLN A 207 -5.64 -10.42 -18.22
C GLN A 207 -4.70 -11.34 -17.47
N ALA A 208 -3.43 -11.42 -17.87
CA ALA A 208 -2.43 -12.24 -17.17
C ALA A 208 -2.20 -11.77 -15.71
N LEU A 209 -2.21 -10.45 -15.45
CA LEU A 209 -2.11 -9.91 -14.10
C LEU A 209 -3.39 -10.19 -13.29
N PHE A 210 -4.56 -10.07 -13.93
CA PHE A 210 -5.83 -10.37 -13.28
C PHE A 210 -5.97 -11.86 -12.97
N ASP A 211 -5.59 -12.71 -13.91
CA ASP A 211 -5.56 -14.16 -13.73
C ASP A 211 -4.56 -14.54 -12.63
N GLU A 212 -3.37 -13.92 -12.61
CA GLU A 212 -2.38 -14.11 -11.55
C GLU A 212 -2.91 -13.64 -10.18
N ILE A 213 -3.58 -12.48 -10.11
CA ILE A 213 -4.21 -11.98 -8.88
C ILE A 213 -5.33 -12.92 -8.42
N LEU A 214 -6.18 -13.40 -9.33
CA LEU A 214 -7.25 -14.35 -9.01
C LEU A 214 -6.69 -15.69 -8.56
N GLN A 215 -5.65 -16.17 -9.22
CA GLN A 215 -4.98 -17.39 -8.83
C GLN A 215 -4.41 -17.27 -7.41
N GLN A 216 -3.69 -16.19 -7.10
CA GLN A 216 -3.14 -15.96 -5.77
C GLN A 216 -4.19 -15.74 -4.70
N MET A 217 -5.29 -15.05 -5.04
CA MET A 217 -6.44 -14.96 -4.13
C MET A 217 -7.05 -16.34 -3.85
N THR A 218 -7.04 -17.22 -4.84
CA THR A 218 -7.54 -18.59 -4.70
C THR A 218 -6.59 -19.43 -3.87
N GLU A 219 -5.29 -19.37 -4.16
CA GLU A 219 -4.23 -20.03 -3.37
C GLU A 219 -4.29 -19.57 -1.91
N TYR A 220 -4.37 -18.26 -1.67
CA TYR A 220 -4.53 -17.73 -0.32
C TYR A 220 -5.79 -18.23 0.40
N LYS A 221 -6.93 -18.34 -0.31
CA LYS A 221 -8.15 -18.91 0.27
C LYS A 221 -8.01 -20.39 0.58
N ILE A 222 -7.28 -21.13 -0.27
CA ILE A 222 -6.96 -22.54 -0.02
C ILE A 222 -6.17 -22.65 1.26
N ASP A 223 -5.06 -21.94 1.39
CA ASP A 223 -4.20 -21.93 2.58
C ASP A 223 -4.98 -21.55 3.85
N LEU A 224 -5.84 -20.54 3.74
CA LEU A 224 -6.67 -20.09 4.85
C LEU A 224 -7.72 -21.13 5.27
N ILE A 225 -8.44 -21.73 4.31
CA ILE A 225 -9.43 -22.78 4.62
C ILE A 225 -8.71 -24.02 5.14
N GLU A 226 -7.53 -24.34 4.59
CA GLU A 226 -6.72 -25.45 5.05
C GLU A 226 -6.29 -25.26 6.51
N SER A 227 -5.81 -24.05 6.86
CA SER A 227 -5.46 -23.70 8.23
C SER A 227 -6.66 -23.82 9.19
N TRP A 228 -7.87 -23.46 8.72
CA TRP A 228 -9.09 -23.65 9.53
C TRP A 228 -9.51 -25.10 9.69
N LEU A 229 -9.15 -25.97 8.75
CA LEU A 229 -9.42 -27.41 8.84
C LEU A 229 -8.37 -28.17 9.66
N ASP A 230 -7.26 -27.51 10.00
CA ASP A 230 -6.25 -28.04 10.91
C ASP A 230 -6.64 -27.83 12.39
N GLU A 231 -5.78 -28.29 13.32
CA GLU A 231 -6.09 -28.31 14.76
C GLU A 231 -6.06 -26.91 15.45
N GLN A 232 -5.85 -25.81 14.70
CA GLN A 232 -5.80 -24.48 15.32
C GLN A 232 -7.13 -24.09 15.95
N PRO A 233 -7.11 -23.36 17.09
CA PRO A 233 -8.32 -22.86 17.74
C PRO A 233 -9.08 -21.88 16.85
N LEU A 234 -10.38 -21.96 16.82
CA LEU A 234 -11.25 -21.05 16.09
C LEU A 234 -12.39 -20.58 17.00
N ALA A 235 -12.75 -19.31 16.89
CA ALA A 235 -13.93 -18.73 17.51
C ALA A 235 -14.91 -18.23 16.41
N GLY A 236 -16.11 -17.84 16.83
CA GLY A 236 -17.18 -17.40 15.93
C GLY A 236 -18.06 -18.54 15.44
N GLY A 237 -19.31 -18.25 15.17
CA GLY A 237 -20.31 -19.30 14.89
C GLY A 237 -20.05 -20.14 13.63
N ALA A 238 -19.29 -19.64 12.64
CA ALA A 238 -18.79 -20.47 11.57
C ALA A 238 -17.51 -21.22 11.98
N GLY A 239 -16.66 -20.62 12.81
CA GLY A 239 -15.47 -21.25 13.35
C GLY A 239 -15.80 -22.50 14.16
N GLU A 240 -16.80 -22.42 15.05
CA GLU A 240 -17.29 -23.57 15.83
C GLU A 240 -17.77 -24.71 14.93
N LYS A 241 -18.55 -24.39 13.89
CA LYS A 241 -19.01 -25.41 12.93
C LYS A 241 -17.84 -26.05 12.16
N ILE A 242 -16.81 -25.28 11.82
CA ILE A 242 -15.61 -25.83 11.16
C ILE A 242 -14.89 -26.79 12.09
N VAL A 243 -14.77 -26.46 13.38
CA VAL A 243 -14.19 -27.34 14.40
C VAL A 243 -14.97 -28.65 14.51
N GLU A 244 -16.31 -28.60 14.56
CA GLU A 244 -17.18 -29.80 14.55
C GLU A 244 -16.98 -30.63 13.28
N MET A 245 -16.85 -29.98 12.12
CA MET A 245 -16.68 -30.66 10.84
C MET A 245 -15.31 -31.36 10.70
N ARG A 246 -14.30 -30.98 11.47
CA ARG A 246 -12.98 -31.65 11.46
C ARG A 246 -13.06 -33.16 11.81
N ALA A 247 -14.07 -33.54 12.60
CA ALA A 247 -14.31 -34.94 12.95
C ALA A 247 -14.78 -35.80 11.75
N ILE A 248 -15.20 -35.18 10.64
CA ILE A 248 -15.71 -35.89 9.46
C ILE A 248 -14.52 -36.23 8.54
N PRO A 249 -14.29 -37.53 8.22
CA PRO A 249 -13.21 -37.91 7.31
C PRO A 249 -13.44 -37.35 5.90
N ILE A 250 -12.54 -36.54 5.41
CA ILE A 250 -12.56 -36.03 4.04
C ILE A 250 -11.68 -36.95 3.17
N LYS A 251 -12.29 -37.64 2.19
CA LYS A 251 -11.60 -38.58 1.33
C LYS A 251 -10.54 -37.93 0.43
N ASP A 252 -10.80 -36.74 -0.05
CA ASP A 252 -9.88 -35.97 -0.91
C ASP A 252 -9.97 -34.49 -0.53
N ARG A 253 -9.15 -34.11 0.43
CA ARG A 253 -9.09 -32.75 0.96
C ARG A 253 -8.62 -31.74 -0.09
N VAL A 254 -7.64 -32.14 -0.90
CA VAL A 254 -7.07 -31.26 -1.95
C VAL A 254 -8.11 -30.95 -3.02
N ALA A 255 -8.84 -31.98 -3.49
CA ALA A 255 -9.88 -31.79 -4.48
C ALA A 255 -11.04 -30.93 -3.94
N LEU A 256 -11.41 -31.12 -2.67
CA LEU A 256 -12.46 -30.31 -2.02
C LEU A 256 -12.04 -28.84 -1.94
N LEU A 257 -10.83 -28.55 -1.51
CA LEU A 257 -10.30 -27.20 -1.40
C LEU A 257 -10.21 -26.52 -2.77
N ALA A 258 -9.68 -27.22 -3.78
CA ALA A 258 -9.59 -26.70 -5.14
C ALA A 258 -10.95 -26.36 -5.76
N GLN A 259 -12.02 -27.11 -5.42
CA GLN A 259 -13.37 -26.85 -5.90
C GLN A 259 -14.09 -25.74 -5.12
N THR A 260 -13.86 -25.63 -3.82
CA THR A 260 -14.61 -24.70 -2.95
C THR A 260 -13.96 -23.32 -2.83
N ALA A 261 -12.64 -23.24 -2.75
CA ALA A 261 -11.93 -21.98 -2.51
C ALA A 261 -12.19 -20.90 -3.58
N PRO A 262 -12.26 -21.18 -4.88
CA PRO A 262 -12.57 -20.15 -5.89
C PRO A 262 -13.93 -19.48 -5.65
N HIS A 263 -14.90 -20.24 -5.15
CA HIS A 263 -16.28 -19.78 -4.93
C HIS A 263 -16.54 -19.30 -3.49
N ALA A 264 -15.63 -19.58 -2.57
CA ALA A 264 -15.76 -19.14 -1.18
C ALA A 264 -15.71 -17.61 -1.10
N ASN A 265 -16.72 -17.04 -0.42
CA ASN A 265 -16.75 -15.61 -0.14
C ASN A 265 -16.16 -15.34 1.24
N ILE A 266 -14.85 -15.12 1.30
CA ILE A 266 -14.13 -14.84 2.54
C ILE A 266 -13.72 -13.37 2.56
N ARG A 267 -14.08 -12.64 3.62
CA ARG A 267 -13.80 -11.21 3.79
C ARG A 267 -13.24 -10.94 5.17
N ALA A 268 -12.10 -10.27 5.25
CA ALA A 268 -11.60 -9.73 6.50
C ALA A 268 -12.50 -8.58 6.99
N THR A 269 -12.86 -8.59 8.27
CA THR A 269 -13.68 -7.55 8.91
C THR A 269 -12.85 -6.62 9.80
N GLY A 270 -11.57 -6.92 9.99
CA GLY A 270 -10.66 -6.23 10.90
C GLY A 270 -10.54 -6.92 12.27
N HIS A 271 -11.48 -7.79 12.61
CA HIS A 271 -11.53 -8.54 13.88
C HIS A 271 -11.97 -10.00 13.71
N GLY A 272 -12.07 -10.45 12.45
CA GLY A 272 -12.44 -11.81 12.07
C GLY A 272 -12.64 -11.92 10.56
N TRP A 273 -12.99 -13.10 10.10
CA TRP A 273 -13.36 -13.41 8.73
C TRP A 273 -14.87 -13.55 8.61
N CYS A 274 -15.46 -12.97 7.58
CA CYS A 274 -16.88 -13.14 7.27
C CYS A 274 -17.03 -13.98 6.00
N ILE A 275 -17.75 -15.10 6.11
CA ILE A 275 -18.04 -16.02 4.99
C ILE A 275 -19.44 -15.82 4.39
N ALA A 276 -20.17 -14.78 4.78
CA ALA A 276 -21.51 -14.49 4.26
C ALA A 276 -21.47 -14.25 2.74
N THR A 277 -22.42 -14.85 2.03
CA THR A 277 -22.60 -14.66 0.57
C THR A 277 -23.29 -13.33 0.26
N GLU A 278 -24.15 -12.87 1.14
CA GLU A 278 -24.89 -11.61 0.96
C GLU A 278 -24.14 -10.39 1.51
N ARG A 279 -24.49 -9.23 1.00
CA ARG A 279 -23.90 -7.95 1.45
C ARG A 279 -24.61 -7.48 2.72
N GLY A 280 -23.80 -7.27 3.77
CA GLY A 280 -24.26 -6.68 5.03
C GLY A 280 -24.51 -7.69 6.14
N CYS A 281 -24.55 -7.20 7.37
CA CYS A 281 -24.78 -8.00 8.58
C CYS A 281 -26.26 -8.12 8.94
N GLY A 282 -27.18 -7.89 7.99
CA GLY A 282 -28.62 -8.04 8.21
C GLY A 282 -29.24 -7.05 9.19
N GLY A 283 -28.49 -6.08 9.71
CA GLY A 283 -28.95 -5.08 10.67
C GLY A 283 -28.86 -3.66 10.13
N ALA A 284 -29.85 -2.83 10.38
CA ALA A 284 -29.86 -1.41 10.05
C ALA A 284 -29.07 -0.53 11.06
N GLY A 285 -28.23 -1.13 11.91
CA GLY A 285 -27.49 -0.46 12.97
C GLY A 285 -26.01 -0.25 12.66
N LEU A 286 -25.36 0.53 13.51
CA LEU A 286 -23.92 0.69 13.52
C LEU A 286 -23.24 -0.67 13.68
N TYR A 287 -22.22 -0.90 12.85
CA TYR A 287 -21.43 -2.11 12.90
C TYR A 287 -20.66 -2.18 14.24
N GLU A 288 -20.85 -3.28 14.96
CA GLU A 288 -20.17 -3.55 16.22
C GLU A 288 -19.34 -4.83 16.09
N ALA A 289 -18.02 -4.73 16.40
CA ALA A 289 -17.09 -5.86 16.33
C ALA A 289 -17.58 -7.03 17.22
N THR A 290 -18.09 -6.70 18.40
CA THR A 290 -18.58 -7.65 19.40
C THR A 290 -19.85 -8.43 19.00
N ARG A 291 -20.45 -8.12 17.85
CA ARG A 291 -21.53 -8.94 17.26
C ARG A 291 -21.01 -10.12 16.43
N CYS A 292 -19.77 -10.04 15.95
CA CYS A 292 -19.23 -11.06 15.08
C CYS A 292 -19.04 -12.43 15.75
N PRO A 293 -18.60 -12.55 17.01
CA PRO A 293 -18.45 -13.85 17.64
C PRO A 293 -19.72 -14.70 17.66
N ALA A 294 -20.88 -14.06 17.85
CA ALA A 294 -22.17 -14.75 17.83
C ALA A 294 -22.74 -14.95 16.40
N CYS A 295 -22.09 -14.43 15.37
CA CYS A 295 -22.57 -14.50 13.99
C CYS A 295 -22.27 -15.86 13.36
N GLN A 296 -23.29 -16.50 12.75
CA GLN A 296 -23.15 -17.80 12.07
C GLN A 296 -22.20 -17.79 10.87
N ASN A 297 -21.79 -16.62 10.39
CA ASN A 297 -20.89 -16.44 9.25
C ASN A 297 -19.52 -15.92 9.66
N SER A 298 -19.19 -15.91 10.94
CA SER A 298 -17.90 -15.40 11.44
C SER A 298 -16.97 -16.54 11.77
N VAL A 299 -15.72 -16.41 11.29
CA VAL A 299 -14.57 -17.21 11.72
C VAL A 299 -13.56 -16.25 12.32
N ILE A 300 -13.09 -16.55 13.51
CA ILE A 300 -12.04 -15.79 14.19
C ILE A 300 -10.91 -16.76 14.49
N ASP A 301 -9.74 -16.49 13.94
CA ASP A 301 -8.54 -17.27 14.11
C ASP A 301 -7.46 -16.48 14.86
N GLU A 302 -6.32 -17.10 15.12
CA GLU A 302 -5.20 -16.52 15.85
C GLU A 302 -4.71 -15.20 15.24
N PHE A 303 -4.91 -15.00 13.94
CA PHE A 303 -4.53 -13.77 13.26
C PHE A 303 -5.18 -12.51 13.88
N PHE A 304 -6.39 -12.64 14.41
CA PHE A 304 -7.12 -11.55 15.04
C PHE A 304 -6.97 -11.50 16.57
N ALA A 305 -6.14 -12.38 17.14
CA ALA A 305 -5.95 -12.45 18.60
C ALA A 305 -5.54 -11.10 19.20
N GLY A 306 -4.56 -10.40 18.60
CA GLY A 306 -4.15 -9.07 19.05
C GLY A 306 -5.30 -8.05 19.05
N THR A 307 -6.13 -8.05 18.01
CA THR A 307 -7.30 -7.15 17.94
C THR A 307 -8.28 -7.42 19.08
N TRP A 308 -8.49 -8.68 19.46
CA TRP A 308 -9.39 -9.03 20.56
C TRP A 308 -8.79 -8.71 21.93
N GLN A 309 -7.46 -8.81 22.07
CA GLN A 309 -6.75 -8.33 23.27
C GLN A 309 -6.92 -6.80 23.42
N ASP A 310 -6.75 -6.05 22.33
CA ASP A 310 -6.96 -4.59 22.33
C ASP A 310 -8.40 -4.23 22.70
N ILE A 311 -9.41 -4.95 22.16
CA ILE A 311 -10.81 -4.74 22.51
C ILE A 311 -11.03 -5.01 24.00
N TYR A 312 -10.46 -6.09 24.52
CA TYR A 312 -10.55 -6.45 25.93
C TYR A 312 -9.99 -5.34 26.83
N SER A 313 -8.76 -4.89 26.59
CA SER A 313 -8.12 -3.82 27.35
C SER A 313 -8.90 -2.51 27.29
N GLN A 314 -9.39 -2.12 26.11
CA GLN A 314 -10.23 -0.93 25.95
C GLN A 314 -11.54 -0.99 26.74
N GLN A 315 -12.20 -2.16 26.80
CA GLN A 315 -13.41 -2.29 27.59
C GLN A 315 -13.12 -2.28 29.10
N GLN A 316 -11.99 -2.82 29.55
CA GLN A 316 -11.54 -2.68 30.94
C GLN A 316 -11.35 -1.22 31.32
N GLU A 317 -10.64 -0.43 30.50
CA GLU A 317 -10.48 1.00 30.73
C GLU A 317 -11.82 1.73 30.81
N LEU A 318 -12.77 1.44 29.91
CA LEU A 318 -14.08 2.06 29.89
C LEU A 318 -14.88 1.80 31.17
N ILE A 319 -14.75 0.64 31.80
CA ILE A 319 -15.44 0.29 33.06
C ILE A 319 -14.87 1.11 34.21
N THR A 320 -13.60 1.49 34.19
CA THR A 320 -12.95 2.25 35.26
C THR A 320 -13.30 3.75 35.24
N ILE A 321 -13.88 4.27 34.16
CA ILE A 321 -14.24 5.69 34.06
C ILE A 321 -15.38 6.02 35.01
N GLU A 322 -15.10 6.88 36.01
CA GLU A 322 -16.05 7.17 37.11
C GLU A 322 -17.33 7.85 36.65
N ASP A 323 -17.30 8.73 35.66
CA ASP A 323 -18.42 9.49 35.12
C ASP A 323 -19.12 8.80 33.93
N ALA A 324 -18.70 7.57 33.58
CA ALA A 324 -19.38 6.79 32.58
C ALA A 324 -20.81 6.42 33.09
N GLY A 325 -21.81 6.81 32.31
CA GLY A 325 -23.21 6.49 32.66
C GLY A 325 -23.48 4.99 32.70
N PRO A 326 -24.56 4.56 33.42
CA PRO A 326 -24.85 3.13 33.61
C PRO A 326 -24.95 2.32 32.32
N ALA A 327 -25.53 2.90 31.26
CA ALA A 327 -25.67 2.25 29.97
C ALA A 327 -24.32 2.00 29.29
N VAL A 328 -23.34 2.89 29.46
CA VAL A 328 -22.00 2.73 28.93
C VAL A 328 -21.28 1.60 29.65
N ARG A 329 -21.34 1.58 30.98
CA ARG A 329 -20.74 0.51 31.78
C ARG A 329 -21.32 -0.86 31.45
N GLN A 330 -22.65 -0.98 31.42
CA GLN A 330 -23.31 -2.24 31.07
C GLN A 330 -22.91 -2.74 29.67
N ARG A 331 -22.74 -1.81 28.72
CA ARG A 331 -22.24 -2.15 27.39
C ARG A 331 -20.79 -2.62 27.44
N ALA A 332 -19.91 -1.88 28.13
CA ALA A 332 -18.51 -2.23 28.25
C ALA A 332 -18.33 -3.60 28.95
N GLU A 333 -19.08 -3.90 30.01
CA GLU A 333 -19.06 -5.20 30.66
C GLU A 333 -19.48 -6.34 29.73
N ARG A 334 -20.54 -6.13 28.93
CA ARG A 334 -20.96 -7.11 27.92
C ARG A 334 -19.91 -7.33 26.87
N ASP A 335 -19.33 -6.25 26.32
CA ASP A 335 -18.37 -6.31 25.22
C ASP A 335 -17.01 -6.85 25.73
N LEU A 336 -16.66 -6.62 27.01
CA LEU A 336 -15.52 -7.23 27.69
C LEU A 336 -15.69 -8.76 27.78
N GLN A 337 -16.88 -9.22 28.19
CA GLN A 337 -17.13 -10.66 28.28
C GLN A 337 -17.03 -11.32 26.92
N VAL A 338 -17.58 -10.70 25.87
CA VAL A 338 -17.47 -11.21 24.50
C VAL A 338 -16.00 -11.30 24.04
N ALA A 339 -15.19 -10.30 24.35
CA ALA A 339 -13.76 -10.33 24.02
C ALA A 339 -13.03 -11.44 24.78
N LEU A 340 -13.33 -11.62 26.06
CA LEU A 340 -12.77 -12.68 26.90
C LEU A 340 -13.15 -14.08 26.37
N ASP A 341 -14.41 -14.27 25.96
CA ASP A 341 -14.87 -15.54 25.39
C ASP A 341 -14.12 -15.88 24.10
N VAL A 342 -13.88 -14.89 23.23
CA VAL A 342 -13.10 -15.08 22.01
C VAL A 342 -11.64 -15.42 22.33
N ILE A 343 -10.98 -14.68 23.20
CA ILE A 343 -9.58 -14.91 23.61
C ILE A 343 -9.45 -16.32 24.18
N THR A 344 -10.38 -16.73 25.04
CA THR A 344 -10.40 -18.07 25.64
C THR A 344 -10.64 -19.16 24.59
N SER A 345 -11.54 -18.94 23.64
CA SER A 345 -11.83 -19.88 22.54
C SER A 345 -10.62 -20.05 21.62
N LEU A 346 -9.77 -19.02 21.50
CA LEU A 346 -8.48 -19.08 20.79
C LEU A 346 -7.37 -19.75 21.63
N GLY A 347 -7.68 -20.25 22.83
CA GLY A 347 -6.70 -20.89 23.72
C GLY A 347 -5.71 -19.94 24.37
N LEU A 348 -6.03 -18.64 24.39
CA LEU A 348 -5.19 -17.59 24.93
C LEU A 348 -5.72 -17.07 26.28
N SER A 349 -4.85 -16.39 27.03
CA SER A 349 -5.21 -15.64 28.24
C SER A 349 -5.23 -14.15 27.93
N PRO A 350 -6.13 -13.37 28.57
CA PRO A 350 -6.10 -11.91 28.43
C PRO A 350 -4.78 -11.33 28.92
N ILE A 351 -4.26 -10.33 28.22
CA ILE A 351 -3.09 -9.57 28.65
C ILE A 351 -3.59 -8.55 29.67
N ASN A 352 -3.09 -8.65 30.92
CA ASN A 352 -3.32 -7.65 31.95
C ASN A 352 -2.11 -6.70 31.93
N ASP A 353 -2.34 -5.42 31.68
CA ASP A 353 -1.28 -4.40 31.64
C ASP A 353 -0.55 -4.18 33.00
N ASP A 354 -1.01 -4.83 34.09
CA ASP A 354 -0.43 -4.66 35.45
C ASP A 354 0.92 -5.39 35.67
N THR A 355 1.50 -6.08 34.66
CA THR A 355 2.69 -6.93 34.89
C THR A 355 4.01 -6.46 34.28
N ASP A 356 4.05 -5.36 33.52
CA ASP A 356 5.31 -4.91 32.86
C ASP A 356 6.03 -3.73 33.54
N GLU A 357 5.53 -3.16 34.65
CA GLU A 357 6.30 -2.15 35.42
C GLU A 357 7.31 -2.72 36.43
N ALA A 358 7.41 -4.04 36.58
CA ALA A 358 8.23 -4.66 37.63
C ALA A 358 9.55 -5.31 37.18
N LYS A 359 10.07 -5.03 35.95
CA LYS A 359 11.33 -5.64 35.46
C LYS A 359 12.36 -4.67 34.86
N ASN A 360 12.38 -3.43 35.26
CA ASN A 360 13.49 -2.52 34.92
C ASN A 360 14.06 -1.76 36.13
N ASP A 361 14.30 -2.45 37.24
CA ASP A 361 15.20 -1.98 38.30
C ASP A 361 15.96 -3.20 38.82
N ASP A 362 17.08 -3.55 38.17
CA ASP A 362 18.29 -4.15 38.74
C ASP A 362 19.46 -4.06 37.73
#